data_7dbebb3212e677af148dc4431ae173f4
#
_entry.id   7dbebb3212e677af148dc4431ae173f4
#
_cell.length_a   1.000
_cell.length_b   1.000
_cell.length_c   1.000
_cell.angle_alpha   90.00
_cell.angle_beta   90.00
_cell.angle_gamma   90.00
#
_symmetry.space_group_name_H-M   'P 1'
#
loop_
_entity.id
_entity.type
_entity.pdbx_description
1 polymer ?
#
loop_
_entity_poly.entity_id
_entity_poly.type
_entity_poly.pdbx_seq_one_letter_code
_entity_poly.pdbx_strand_id
1 'polypeptide(L)'
;MKKVTIRNVLSKSFGIKAIYEDGSEKISNLIFRNETLPIEKTKVYYPAEEDQSTIKIEIFENTADNNEEGLRTETDAGNPIGQFTMDLPVGATKDTPIEVTFIATEEGILTADVSCMDQQKSYSIENDLKMSAEEIEKSQSIMERVVNGN
;
A
#
# COMPACT_ATOMS: atom_id res chain seq x y z
N MET A 1 35.90 14.94 -13.05
CA MET A 1 35.51 14.19 -11.86
C MET A 1 34.11 13.64 -12.01
N LYS A 2 33.94 12.40 -11.65
CA LYS A 2 32.62 11.79 -11.70
C LYS A 2 31.76 12.22 -10.52
N LYS A 3 30.57 12.63 -10.82
CA LYS A 3 29.61 12.98 -9.79
C LYS A 3 28.75 11.74 -9.48
N VAL A 4 28.69 11.36 -8.21
CA VAL A 4 27.89 10.23 -7.79
C VAL A 4 26.57 10.75 -7.24
N THR A 5 25.48 10.28 -7.79
CA THR A 5 24.15 10.63 -7.31
C THR A 5 23.61 9.44 -6.52
N ILE A 6 23.30 9.69 -5.25
CA ILE A 6 22.71 8.67 -4.41
C ILE A 6 21.20 8.89 -4.40
N ARG A 7 20.47 7.86 -4.75
CA ARG A 7 19.01 7.93 -4.74
C ARG A 7 18.46 6.95 -3.72
N ASN A 8 17.42 7.39 -3.02
CA ASN A 8 16.71 6.51 -2.11
C ASN A 8 15.76 5.64 -2.91
N VAL A 9 15.64 4.40 -2.48
CA VAL A 9 14.72 3.44 -3.07
C VAL A 9 13.83 2.88 -1.99
N LEU A 10 12.70 2.31 -2.40
CA LEU A 10 11.82 1.62 -1.47
C LEU A 10 12.51 0.37 -0.92
N SER A 11 12.42 0.17 0.37
CA SER A 11 12.96 -1.03 1.02
C SER A 11 11.97 -2.19 0.98
N LYS A 12 10.69 -1.90 0.78
CA LYS A 12 9.62 -2.88 0.75
C LYS A 12 8.65 -2.55 -0.38
N SER A 13 7.82 -3.53 -0.70
CA SER A 13 6.69 -3.34 -1.60
C SER A 13 5.45 -3.06 -0.78
N PHE A 14 4.51 -2.30 -1.34
CA PHE A 14 3.30 -1.90 -0.65
C PHE A 14 2.09 -2.09 -1.54
N GLY A 15 1.04 -2.62 -0.94
CA GLY A 15 -0.19 -2.84 -1.65
C GLY A 15 -1.38 -2.88 -0.71
N ILE A 16 -2.54 -3.16 -1.27
CA ILE A 16 -3.77 -3.28 -0.48
C ILE A 16 -4.39 -4.65 -0.67
N LYS A 17 -5.10 -5.11 0.35
CA LYS A 17 -5.82 -6.38 0.26
C LYS A 17 -6.98 -6.23 -0.72
N ALA A 18 -7.06 -7.12 -1.68
CA ALA A 18 -8.11 -7.11 -2.69
C ALA A 18 -8.70 -8.51 -2.83
N ILE A 19 -9.97 -8.55 -3.21
CA ILE A 19 -10.68 -9.80 -3.46
C ILE A 19 -10.72 -10.02 -4.97
N TYR A 20 -10.42 -11.22 -5.41
CA TYR A 20 -10.38 -11.58 -6.81
C TYR A 20 -11.56 -12.46 -7.21
N GLU A 21 -11.73 -12.69 -8.50
CA GLU A 21 -12.89 -13.39 -9.05
C GLU A 21 -13.10 -14.80 -8.46
N ASP A 22 -12.01 -15.46 -8.11
CA ASP A 22 -12.08 -16.79 -7.51
C ASP A 22 -12.40 -16.75 -6.00
N GLY A 23 -12.65 -15.56 -5.45
CA GLY A 23 -12.92 -15.38 -4.04
C GLY A 23 -11.69 -15.27 -3.17
N SER A 24 -10.51 -15.41 -3.74
CA SER A 24 -9.28 -15.31 -2.95
C SER A 24 -8.97 -13.86 -2.58
N GLU A 25 -8.35 -13.69 -1.42
CA GLU A 25 -7.86 -12.39 -0.98
C GLU A 25 -6.35 -12.38 -1.09
N LYS A 26 -5.83 -11.38 -1.75
CA LYS A 26 -4.38 -11.23 -1.93
C LYS A 26 -4.00 -9.76 -1.82
N ILE A 27 -2.72 -9.52 -1.61
CA ILE A 27 -2.20 -8.16 -1.63
C ILE A 27 -1.98 -7.74 -3.07
N SER A 28 -2.70 -6.72 -3.51
CA SER A 28 -2.50 -6.11 -4.82
C SER A 28 -1.44 -5.04 -4.66
N ASN A 29 -0.24 -5.27 -5.16
CA ASN A 29 0.86 -4.34 -4.98
C ASN A 29 0.79 -3.17 -5.96
N LEU A 30 0.99 -1.96 -5.45
CA LEU A 30 1.03 -0.75 -6.26
C LEU A 30 2.46 -0.29 -6.50
N ILE A 31 3.28 -0.33 -5.45
CA ILE A 31 4.68 0.09 -5.55
C ILE A 31 5.57 -1.02 -5.00
N PHE A 32 6.79 -1.12 -5.53
CA PHE A 32 7.64 -2.27 -5.29
C PHE A 32 8.99 -1.85 -4.73
N ARG A 33 9.59 -2.75 -3.94
CA ARG A 33 10.93 -2.52 -3.41
C ARG A 33 11.90 -2.27 -4.55
N ASN A 34 12.92 -1.51 -4.27
CA ASN A 34 13.95 -1.10 -5.21
C ASN A 34 13.50 -0.04 -6.23
N GLU A 35 12.24 0.37 -6.20
CA GLU A 35 11.81 1.49 -7.02
C GLU A 35 12.30 2.80 -6.41
N THR A 36 12.68 3.73 -7.27
CA THR A 36 13.28 5.00 -6.84
C THR A 36 12.23 5.92 -6.24
N LEU A 37 12.57 6.54 -5.12
CA LEU A 37 11.73 7.54 -4.48
C LEU A 37 12.03 8.93 -5.04
N PRO A 38 11.06 9.83 -5.13
CA PRO A 38 9.65 9.62 -4.81
C PRO A 38 8.93 8.83 -5.90
N ILE A 39 7.83 8.20 -5.54
CA ILE A 39 7.07 7.42 -6.50
C ILE A 39 5.58 7.58 -6.26
N GLU A 40 4.81 7.54 -7.34
CA GLU A 40 3.37 7.63 -7.29
C GLU A 40 2.78 6.62 -8.27
N LYS A 41 1.79 5.84 -7.82
CA LYS A 41 1.12 4.84 -8.65
C LYS A 41 -0.35 4.78 -8.32
N THR A 42 -1.17 4.63 -9.36
CA THR A 42 -2.62 4.51 -9.22
C THR A 42 -3.08 3.19 -9.80
N LYS A 43 -4.00 2.54 -9.10
CA LYS A 43 -4.71 1.38 -9.60
C LYS A 43 -6.19 1.56 -9.37
N VAL A 44 -7.00 0.91 -10.22
CA VAL A 44 -8.45 0.99 -10.15
C VAL A 44 -8.99 -0.32 -9.58
N TYR A 45 -9.88 -0.18 -8.62
CA TYR A 45 -10.56 -1.30 -7.98
C TYR A 45 -12.06 -1.06 -8.07
N TYR A 46 -12.84 -2.02 -7.57
CA TYR A 46 -14.29 -1.95 -7.62
C TYR A 46 -14.86 -2.46 -6.32
N PRO A 47 -16.07 -2.00 -5.91
CA PRO A 47 -16.72 -2.60 -4.75
C PRO A 47 -16.91 -4.09 -4.96
N ALA A 48 -16.73 -4.87 -3.88
CA ALA A 48 -16.87 -6.31 -3.97
C ALA A 48 -18.32 -6.74 -4.12
N GLU A 49 -19.25 -5.93 -3.60
CA GLU A 49 -20.67 -6.27 -3.62
C GLU A 49 -21.50 -5.08 -4.08
N GLU A 50 -22.68 -5.37 -4.60
CA GLU A 50 -23.55 -4.38 -5.22
C GLU A 50 -24.05 -3.32 -4.24
N ASP A 51 -24.43 -3.75 -3.04
CA ASP A 51 -25.03 -2.85 -2.05
C ASP A 51 -24.04 -2.38 -0.98
N GLN A 52 -22.78 -2.42 -1.31
CA GLN A 52 -21.75 -2.07 -0.35
C GLN A 52 -21.78 -0.56 -0.05
N SER A 53 -21.86 -0.20 1.22
CA SER A 53 -21.93 1.20 1.63
C SER A 53 -20.60 1.77 2.07
N THR A 54 -19.62 0.91 2.37
CA THR A 54 -18.28 1.33 2.78
C THR A 54 -17.25 0.43 2.14
N ILE A 55 -16.05 0.94 2.03
CA ILE A 55 -14.89 0.12 1.65
C ILE A 55 -13.86 0.18 2.74
N LYS A 56 -13.14 -0.91 2.92
CA LYS A 56 -12.05 -1.00 3.86
C LYS A 56 -10.75 -1.15 3.07
N ILE A 57 -9.84 -0.24 3.31
CA ILE A 57 -8.51 -0.28 2.68
C ILE A 57 -7.54 -0.78 3.71
N GLU A 58 -6.96 -1.94 3.47
CA GLU A 58 -5.94 -2.52 4.36
C GLU A 58 -4.61 -2.50 3.63
N ILE A 59 -3.67 -1.78 4.18
CA ILE A 59 -2.36 -1.57 3.55
C ILE A 59 -1.36 -2.54 4.13
N PHE A 60 -0.65 -3.22 3.25
CA PHE A 60 0.34 -4.24 3.62
C PHE A 60 1.70 -3.87 3.06
N GLU A 61 2.74 -4.19 3.81
CA GLU A 61 4.10 -4.22 3.29
C GLU A 61 4.50 -5.66 3.01
N ASN A 62 5.36 -5.86 2.03
CA ASN A 62 5.86 -7.19 1.69
C ASN A 62 7.17 -7.05 0.91
N THR A 63 7.72 -8.18 0.47
CA THR A 63 9.00 -8.19 -0.24
C THR A 63 8.89 -8.70 -1.67
N ALA A 64 7.71 -8.62 -2.25
CA ALA A 64 7.49 -9.05 -3.62
C ALA A 64 8.29 -8.19 -4.60
N ASP A 65 8.73 -8.81 -5.69
CA ASP A 65 9.42 -8.08 -6.74
C ASP A 65 8.42 -7.57 -7.77
N ASN A 66 8.83 -6.56 -8.52
CA ASN A 66 7.99 -6.00 -9.58
C ASN A 66 8.04 -6.92 -10.80
N ASN A 67 7.26 -7.98 -10.72
CA ASN A 67 7.10 -8.95 -11.80
C ASN A 67 5.68 -9.50 -11.73
N GLU A 68 5.35 -10.37 -12.64
CA GLU A 68 3.98 -10.89 -12.74
C GLU A 68 3.53 -11.59 -11.45
N GLU A 69 4.42 -12.36 -10.84
CA GLU A 69 4.10 -13.05 -9.59
C GLU A 69 3.91 -12.07 -8.45
N GLY A 70 4.66 -10.99 -8.44
CA GLY A 70 4.61 -10.01 -7.37
C GLY A 70 3.42 -9.07 -7.43
N LEU A 71 2.67 -9.06 -8.53
CA LEU A 71 1.48 -8.20 -8.62
C LEU A 71 0.43 -8.60 -7.61
N ARG A 72 0.35 -9.88 -7.28
CA ARG A 72 -0.61 -10.41 -6.30
C ARG A 72 0.16 -11.28 -5.33
N THR A 73 0.24 -10.84 -4.09
CA THR A 73 1.02 -11.52 -3.06
C THR A 73 0.09 -12.11 -2.02
N GLU A 74 0.43 -13.30 -1.51
CA GLU A 74 -0.38 -13.93 -0.46
C GLU A 74 -0.40 -13.03 0.77
N THR A 75 -1.55 -12.93 1.41
CA THR A 75 -1.70 -12.04 2.57
C THR A 75 -0.80 -12.44 3.73
N ASP A 76 -0.53 -13.73 3.88
CA ASP A 76 0.34 -14.22 4.95
C ASP A 76 1.82 -13.99 4.66
N ALA A 77 2.16 -13.57 3.45
CA ALA A 77 3.53 -13.18 3.10
C ALA A 77 3.78 -11.68 3.33
N GLY A 78 2.79 -10.95 3.84
CA GLY A 78 2.91 -9.52 4.10
C GLY A 78 2.53 -9.17 5.52
N ASN A 79 2.81 -7.94 5.89
CA ASN A 79 2.46 -7.41 7.21
C ASN A 79 1.52 -6.22 7.05
N PRO A 80 0.40 -6.21 7.78
CA PRO A 80 -0.48 -5.04 7.75
C PRO A 80 0.19 -3.86 8.44
N ILE A 81 0.16 -2.70 7.82
CA ILE A 81 0.78 -1.50 8.37
C ILE A 81 -0.22 -0.37 8.59
N GLY A 82 -1.44 -0.51 8.15
CA GLY A 82 -2.48 0.48 8.37
C GLY A 82 -3.76 0.08 7.70
N GLN A 83 -4.85 0.71 8.14
CA GLN A 83 -6.15 0.50 7.53
C GLN A 83 -7.04 1.69 7.77
N PHE A 84 -7.97 1.90 6.87
CA PHE A 84 -8.99 2.92 7.03
C PHE A 84 -10.22 2.53 6.23
N THR A 85 -11.35 3.16 6.55
CA THR A 85 -12.59 2.94 5.82
C THR A 85 -13.02 4.24 5.15
N MET A 86 -13.73 4.12 4.06
CA MET A 86 -14.33 5.24 3.36
C MET A 86 -15.76 4.90 3.00
N ASP A 87 -16.66 5.84 3.18
CA ASP A 87 -18.04 5.64 2.74
C ASP A 87 -18.09 5.72 1.23
N LEU A 88 -18.85 4.82 0.63
CA LEU A 88 -19.10 4.89 -0.81
C LEU A 88 -20.23 5.88 -1.08
N PRO A 89 -20.13 6.65 -2.16
CA PRO A 89 -21.21 7.59 -2.52
C PRO A 89 -22.50 6.87 -2.79
N VAL A 90 -23.61 7.55 -2.58
CA VAL A 90 -24.92 7.05 -2.96
C VAL A 90 -24.94 6.83 -4.46
N GLY A 91 -25.41 5.67 -4.87
CA GLY A 91 -25.44 5.32 -6.29
C GLY A 91 -24.24 4.52 -6.78
N ALA A 92 -23.24 4.30 -5.92
CA ALA A 92 -22.11 3.46 -6.27
C ALA A 92 -22.58 2.01 -6.42
N THR A 93 -22.06 1.34 -7.44
CA THR A 93 -22.37 -0.07 -7.72
C THR A 93 -21.06 -0.85 -7.78
N LYS A 94 -21.15 -2.14 -7.98
CA LYS A 94 -19.95 -2.96 -8.14
C LYS A 94 -19.16 -2.62 -9.39
N ASP A 95 -19.73 -1.84 -10.30
CA ASP A 95 -19.03 -1.41 -11.51
C ASP A 95 -18.48 0.01 -11.39
N THR A 96 -18.65 0.65 -10.25
CA THR A 96 -18.14 2.01 -10.03
C THR A 96 -16.66 1.96 -9.69
N PRO A 97 -15.81 2.64 -10.48
CA PRO A 97 -14.36 2.58 -10.22
C PRO A 97 -13.96 3.30 -8.93
N ILE A 98 -13.04 2.69 -8.23
CA ILE A 98 -12.41 3.24 -7.04
C ILE A 98 -10.94 3.39 -7.37
N GLU A 99 -10.44 4.61 -7.39
CA GLU A 99 -9.03 4.85 -7.70
C GLU A 99 -8.23 4.92 -6.41
N VAL A 100 -7.19 4.10 -6.32
CA VAL A 100 -6.28 4.09 -5.19
C VAL A 100 -4.92 4.52 -5.69
N THR A 101 -4.38 5.58 -5.09
CA THR A 101 -3.06 6.10 -5.44
C THR A 101 -2.16 5.98 -4.22
N PHE A 102 -1.00 5.35 -4.42
CA PHE A 102 0.04 5.33 -3.40
C PHE A 102 1.09 6.34 -3.77
N ILE A 103 1.45 7.19 -2.82
CA ILE A 103 2.49 8.20 -2.98
C ILE A 103 3.51 7.96 -1.88
N ALA A 104 4.75 7.70 -2.27
CA ALA A 104 5.84 7.52 -1.31
C ALA A 104 6.86 8.62 -1.52
N THR A 105 7.18 9.35 -0.46
CA THR A 105 8.10 10.48 -0.52
C THR A 105 9.51 10.06 -0.12
N GLU A 106 10.48 10.93 -0.44
CA GLU A 106 11.86 10.69 -0.04
C GLU A 106 12.05 10.75 1.48
N GLU A 107 11.12 11.41 2.18
CA GLU A 107 11.17 11.51 3.64
C GLU A 107 10.64 10.27 4.36
N GLY A 108 10.11 9.31 3.60
CA GLY A 108 9.63 8.08 4.21
C GLY A 108 8.16 8.12 4.60
N ILE A 109 7.38 8.92 3.92
CA ILE A 109 5.94 8.99 4.15
C ILE A 109 5.22 8.30 3.01
N LEU A 110 4.37 7.35 3.36
CA LEU A 110 3.49 6.67 2.41
C LEU A 110 2.08 7.19 2.59
N THR A 111 1.49 7.70 1.53
CA THR A 111 0.11 8.16 1.53
C THR A 111 -0.72 7.31 0.59
N ALA A 112 -1.87 6.86 1.07
CA ALA A 112 -2.88 6.21 0.25
C ALA A 112 -4.01 7.21 0.03
N ASP A 113 -4.26 7.54 -1.22
CA ASP A 113 -5.30 8.48 -1.60
C ASP A 113 -6.36 7.69 -2.37
N VAL A 114 -7.59 7.70 -1.88
CA VAL A 114 -8.67 6.91 -2.45
C VAL A 114 -9.79 7.83 -2.91
N SER A 115 -10.21 7.67 -4.14
CA SER A 115 -11.33 8.45 -4.66
C SER A 115 -12.35 7.56 -5.35
N CYS A 116 -13.62 7.92 -5.19
CA CYS A 116 -14.73 7.21 -5.82
C CYS A 116 -15.84 8.25 -6.05
N MET A 117 -16.15 8.50 -7.32
CA MET A 117 -17.10 9.54 -7.69
C MET A 117 -16.71 10.88 -7.08
N ASP A 118 -17.54 11.46 -6.20
CA ASP A 118 -17.25 12.74 -5.54
C ASP A 118 -16.66 12.58 -4.15
N GLN A 119 -16.40 11.37 -3.70
CA GLN A 119 -15.80 11.10 -2.39
C GLN A 119 -14.30 10.89 -2.52
N GLN A 120 -13.56 11.40 -1.55
CA GLN A 120 -12.12 11.24 -1.52
C GLN A 120 -11.65 11.16 -0.08
N LYS A 121 -10.67 10.31 0.18
CA LYS A 121 -10.07 10.19 1.50
C LYS A 121 -8.60 9.85 1.36
N SER A 122 -7.78 10.48 2.18
CA SER A 122 -6.34 10.22 2.21
C SER A 122 -5.93 9.71 3.59
N TYR A 123 -4.97 8.81 3.60
CA TYR A 123 -4.44 8.22 4.82
C TYR A 123 -2.93 8.15 4.69
N SER A 124 -2.21 8.76 5.62
CA SER A 124 -0.76 8.80 5.58
C SER A 124 -0.15 7.95 6.69
N ILE A 125 0.89 7.24 6.33
CA ILE A 125 1.64 6.40 7.26
C ILE A 125 3.07 6.91 7.28
N GLU A 126 3.55 7.31 8.45
CA GLU A 126 4.96 7.59 8.62
C GLU A 126 5.61 6.25 8.87
N ASN A 127 6.39 5.80 7.91
CA ASN A 127 6.99 4.50 7.97
C ASN A 127 8.45 4.63 7.55
N ASP A 128 9.25 3.68 7.98
CA ASP A 128 10.68 3.67 7.66
C ASP A 128 10.87 3.08 6.27
N LEU A 129 10.45 3.82 5.26
CA LEU A 129 10.52 3.38 3.87
C LEU A 129 11.95 3.27 3.38
N LYS A 130 12.83 4.08 3.94
CA LYS A 130 14.26 4.02 3.69
C LYS A 130 14.93 3.95 5.05
N MET A 131 15.60 2.86 5.35
CA MET A 131 16.13 2.65 6.69
C MET A 131 17.62 2.81 6.77
N SER A 132 18.08 3.55 7.80
CA SER A 132 19.44 3.47 8.29
C SER A 132 19.48 2.36 9.34
N ALA A 133 20.65 1.98 9.78
CA ALA A 133 20.78 0.97 10.82
C ALA A 133 20.07 1.38 12.10
N GLU A 134 20.10 2.68 12.42
CA GLU A 134 19.44 3.19 13.61
C GLU A 134 17.92 3.10 13.48
N GLU A 135 17.40 3.43 12.31
CA GLU A 135 15.96 3.35 12.05
C GLU A 135 15.47 1.91 12.09
N ILE A 136 16.28 0.99 11.61
CA ILE A 136 15.93 -0.43 11.66
C ILE A 136 15.78 -0.86 13.12
N GLU A 137 16.67 -0.42 13.98
CA GLU A 137 16.59 -0.74 15.39
C GLU A 137 15.30 -0.23 16.01
N LYS A 138 14.92 1.00 15.71
CA LYS A 138 13.66 1.57 16.17
C LYS A 138 12.46 0.79 15.64
N SER A 139 12.49 0.45 14.38
CA SER A 139 11.41 -0.30 13.77
C SER A 139 11.22 -1.65 14.42
N GLN A 140 12.31 -2.34 14.73
CA GLN A 140 12.24 -3.62 15.40
C GLN A 140 11.59 -3.49 16.77
N SER A 141 11.92 -2.45 17.50
CA SER A 141 11.35 -2.21 18.81
C SER A 141 9.84 -2.03 18.75
N ILE A 142 9.38 -1.29 17.77
CA ILE A 142 7.95 -1.09 17.56
C ILE A 142 7.29 -2.38 17.11
N MET A 143 7.93 -3.10 16.22
CA MET A 143 7.35 -4.32 15.67
C MET A 143 7.26 -5.43 16.70
N GLU A 144 8.17 -5.50 17.65
CA GLU A 144 8.08 -6.47 18.71
C GLU A 144 6.82 -6.31 19.54
N ARG A 145 6.34 -5.08 19.67
CA ARG A 145 5.10 -4.82 20.39
C ARG A 145 3.88 -5.10 19.56
N VAL A 146 3.99 -4.93 18.25
CA VAL A 146 2.84 -5.04 17.35
C VAL A 146 2.83 -6.36 16.62
N VAL A 147 3.93 -6.70 16.01
CA VAL A 147 4.03 -7.86 15.16
C VAL A 147 4.78 -8.97 15.81
N ASN A 148 5.60 -8.66 16.73
CA ASN A 148 6.54 -9.52 17.26
C ASN A 148 7.54 -9.94 16.27
N GLY A 149 7.86 -9.20 15.81
CA GLY A 149 8.61 -9.46 14.97
C GLY A 149 9.30 -9.67 14.40
N ASN A 150 9.35 -9.48 14.62
CA ASN A 150 10.06 -9.60 14.07
C ASN A 150 10.32 -9.80 13.61
#